data_f349650d2138867aed277532ca3fab54
#
_entry.id   f349650d2138867aed277532ca3fab54
#
_cell.length_a   1.000
_cell.length_b   1.000
_cell.length_c   1.000
_cell.angle_alpha   90.00
_cell.angle_beta   90.00
_cell.angle_gamma   90.00
#
_symmetry.space_group_name_H-M   'P 1'
#
loop_
_entity.id
_entity.type
_entity.pdbx_description
1 polymer ?
#
loop_
_entity_poly.entity_id
_entity_poly.type
_entity_poly.pdbx_seq_one_letter_code
_entity_poly.pdbx_strand_id
1 'polypeptide(L)'
;MHPAKSVIIFTTLSGIGFGMLFFIGLGMIVPEGLMAFIWFAIAYLFAVGGLIASTFHLKHPERALGAFTHWKTSWLSREGVLAVITLLVMAAYGAGLVFLGTRFAYLGYAGSLLSVLTVFATSMIYAQLKTVPRWRDFSTPLMFLGYAGAGGSLMTGQVDYALALLALAGLLQLLNWMRGDGALGKSGSDIGTATGLGTAAQVRAFEPPHTGTNYLLKEMVYIVGRKHAGRLRILSLLMGIGLPILLLLAPFGHLLAALA
;
A
#
# COMPACT_ATOMS: atom_id res chain seq x y z
N MET A 1 -11.06 -2.56 -13.10
CA MET A 1 -10.14 -3.69 -12.93
C MET A 1 -10.66 -4.60 -11.84
N HIS A 2 -10.61 -5.88 -12.07
CA HIS A 2 -10.93 -6.87 -11.03
C HIS A 2 -9.80 -6.85 -9.99
N PRO A 3 -10.09 -6.65 -8.70
CA PRO A 3 -9.05 -6.61 -7.68
C PRO A 3 -8.46 -8.02 -7.48
N ALA A 4 -7.18 -8.18 -7.76
CA ALA A 4 -6.47 -9.41 -7.46
C ALA A 4 -6.27 -9.52 -5.94
N LYS A 5 -6.76 -10.61 -5.33
CA LYS A 5 -6.65 -10.83 -3.87
C LYS A 5 -5.21 -10.74 -3.37
N SER A 6 -4.28 -11.31 -4.14
CA SER A 6 -2.85 -11.28 -3.83
C SER A 6 -2.28 -9.86 -3.76
N VAL A 7 -2.73 -8.95 -4.63
CA VAL A 7 -2.29 -7.55 -4.62
C VAL A 7 -2.86 -6.81 -3.39
N ILE A 8 -4.11 -7.08 -3.02
CA ILE A 8 -4.71 -6.49 -1.81
C ILE A 8 -3.95 -6.95 -0.57
N ILE A 9 -3.73 -8.27 -0.44
CA ILE A 9 -2.97 -8.85 0.68
C ILE A 9 -1.54 -8.26 0.71
N PHE A 10 -0.87 -8.20 -0.44
CA PHE A 10 0.46 -7.62 -0.55
C PHE A 10 0.51 -6.19 -0.02
N THR A 11 -0.29 -5.28 -0.57
CA THR A 11 -0.22 -3.85 -0.21
C THR A 11 -0.63 -3.60 1.24
N THR A 12 -1.59 -4.37 1.77
CA THR A 12 -2.04 -4.23 3.14
C THR A 12 -1.01 -4.76 4.13
N LEU A 13 -0.59 -6.02 3.98
CA LEU A 13 0.33 -6.65 4.94
C LEU A 13 1.72 -6.01 4.89
N SER A 14 2.29 -5.80 3.69
CA SER A 14 3.61 -5.17 3.59
C SER A 14 3.59 -3.73 4.13
N GLY A 15 2.50 -2.99 3.88
CA GLY A 15 2.31 -1.65 4.44
C GLY A 15 2.31 -1.64 5.97
N ILE A 16 1.55 -2.55 6.60
CA ILE A 16 1.54 -2.71 8.06
C ILE A 16 2.93 -3.12 8.57
N GLY A 17 3.56 -4.13 7.94
CA GLY A 17 4.86 -4.63 8.37
C GLY A 17 5.95 -3.56 8.32
N PHE A 18 6.10 -2.83 7.22
CA PHE A 18 7.06 -1.72 7.12
C PHE A 18 6.67 -0.55 8.02
N GLY A 19 5.37 -0.30 8.23
CA GLY A 19 4.89 0.66 9.22
C GLY A 19 5.30 0.29 10.64
N MET A 20 5.19 -0.97 11.05
CA MET A 20 5.69 -1.47 12.34
C MET A 20 7.21 -1.27 12.46
N LEU A 21 7.97 -1.69 11.43
CA LEU A 21 9.43 -1.52 11.42
C LEU A 21 9.84 -0.04 11.54
N PHE A 22 9.07 0.88 10.96
CA PHE A 22 9.27 2.32 11.13
C PHE A 22 9.18 2.75 12.60
N PHE A 23 8.12 2.39 13.31
CA PHE A 23 7.94 2.79 14.72
C PHE A 23 8.92 2.10 15.67
N ILE A 24 9.23 0.82 15.42
CA ILE A 24 10.26 0.08 16.17
C ILE A 24 11.64 0.73 15.96
N GLY A 25 11.98 1.06 14.72
CA GLY A 25 13.27 1.68 14.40
C GLY A 25 13.46 3.08 14.99
N LEU A 26 12.38 3.89 15.04
CA LEU A 26 12.39 5.17 15.78
C LEU A 26 12.63 4.97 17.29
N GLY A 27 12.45 3.75 17.80
CA GLY A 27 12.58 3.45 19.23
C GLY A 27 11.38 3.91 20.03
N MET A 28 10.19 3.96 19.43
CA MET A 28 8.94 4.24 20.14
C MET A 28 8.51 3.04 21.00
N ILE A 29 8.98 1.85 20.66
CA ILE A 29 9.07 0.68 21.52
C ILE A 29 10.51 0.16 21.45
N VAL A 30 11.08 -0.17 22.60
CA VAL A 30 12.44 -0.72 22.72
C VAL A 30 12.36 -2.00 23.56
N PRO A 31 11.79 -3.07 23.01
CA PRO A 31 11.74 -4.35 23.69
C PRO A 31 13.13 -5.00 23.67
N GLU A 32 13.39 -5.89 24.65
CA GLU A 32 14.65 -6.65 24.73
C GLU A 32 14.39 -8.15 24.74
N GLY A 33 15.40 -8.93 24.38
CA GLY A 33 15.37 -10.38 24.43
C GLY A 33 14.20 -10.98 23.66
N LEU A 34 13.45 -11.88 24.30
CA LEU A 34 12.32 -12.59 23.70
C LEU A 34 11.22 -11.64 23.20
N MET A 35 10.95 -10.55 23.90
CA MET A 35 9.95 -9.57 23.48
C MET A 35 10.39 -8.84 22.20
N ALA A 36 11.67 -8.50 22.08
CA ALA A 36 12.19 -7.96 20.84
C ALA A 36 12.00 -8.96 19.69
N PHE A 37 12.35 -10.23 19.90
CA PHE A 37 12.14 -11.28 18.90
C PHE A 37 10.67 -11.36 18.44
N ILE A 38 9.72 -11.37 19.38
CA ILE A 38 8.27 -11.43 19.05
C ILE A 38 7.85 -10.24 18.18
N TRP A 39 8.22 -9.01 18.56
CA TRP A 39 7.88 -7.81 17.81
C TRP A 39 8.45 -7.82 16.39
N PHE A 40 9.73 -8.18 16.25
CA PHE A 40 10.34 -8.32 14.94
C PHE A 40 9.72 -9.46 14.13
N ALA A 41 9.43 -10.61 14.75
CA ALA A 41 8.79 -11.74 14.07
C ALA A 41 7.43 -11.35 13.48
N ILE A 42 6.60 -10.61 14.23
CA ILE A 42 5.30 -10.11 13.75
C ILE A 42 5.50 -9.12 12.61
N ALA A 43 6.38 -8.13 12.75
CA ALA A 43 6.64 -7.13 11.73
C ALA A 43 7.15 -7.76 10.42
N TYR A 44 8.06 -8.76 10.55
CA TYR A 44 8.59 -9.51 9.40
C TYR A 44 7.53 -10.43 8.77
N LEU A 45 6.70 -11.08 9.59
CA LEU A 45 5.59 -11.88 9.09
C LEU A 45 4.69 -11.05 8.17
N PHE A 46 4.34 -9.83 8.58
CA PHE A 46 3.55 -8.93 7.76
C PHE A 46 4.33 -8.41 6.55
N ALA A 47 5.54 -7.91 6.71
CA ALA A 47 6.33 -7.35 5.63
C ALA A 47 6.66 -8.41 4.56
N VAL A 48 7.27 -9.53 4.98
CA VAL A 48 7.70 -10.61 4.08
C VAL A 48 6.49 -11.37 3.54
N GLY A 49 5.50 -11.67 4.39
CA GLY A 49 4.26 -12.33 3.97
C GLY A 49 3.52 -11.53 2.90
N GLY A 50 3.45 -10.20 3.06
CA GLY A 50 2.93 -9.31 2.03
C GLY A 50 3.73 -9.38 0.73
N LEU A 51 5.06 -9.27 0.81
CA LEU A 51 5.93 -9.37 -0.37
C LEU A 51 5.81 -10.72 -1.09
N ILE A 52 5.72 -11.84 -0.34
CA ILE A 52 5.48 -13.18 -0.92
C ILE A 52 4.10 -13.20 -1.61
N ALA A 53 3.07 -12.61 -1.01
CA ALA A 53 1.74 -12.55 -1.63
C ALA A 53 1.78 -11.89 -3.00
N SER A 54 2.70 -10.93 -3.23
CA SER A 54 2.86 -10.28 -4.53
C SER A 54 3.31 -11.24 -5.64
N THR A 55 3.94 -12.36 -5.30
CA THR A 55 4.40 -13.33 -6.31
C THR A 55 3.27 -14.16 -6.91
N PHE A 56 2.14 -14.31 -6.19
CA PHE A 56 1.03 -15.15 -6.63
C PHE A 56 0.21 -14.59 -7.82
N HIS A 57 0.41 -13.33 -8.19
CA HIS A 57 -0.20 -12.79 -9.41
C HIS A 57 0.75 -12.74 -10.61
N LEU A 58 2.00 -13.17 -10.44
CA LEU A 58 2.94 -13.29 -11.53
C LEU A 58 2.58 -14.47 -12.41
N LYS A 59 2.46 -14.25 -13.73
CA LYS A 59 2.27 -15.35 -14.70
C LYS A 59 3.51 -16.25 -14.78
N HIS A 60 4.69 -15.73 -14.47
CA HIS A 60 5.99 -16.39 -14.54
C HIS A 60 6.79 -16.13 -13.25
N PRO A 61 6.44 -16.80 -12.13
CA PRO A 61 7.09 -16.59 -10.83
C PRO A 61 8.58 -16.94 -10.84
N GLU A 62 9.01 -17.83 -11.74
CA GLU A 62 10.42 -18.17 -11.95
C GLU A 62 11.28 -16.97 -12.39
N ARG A 63 10.63 -15.93 -12.94
CA ARG A 63 11.30 -14.69 -13.36
C ARG A 63 11.33 -13.62 -12.28
N ALA A 64 10.84 -13.90 -11.08
CA ALA A 64 10.75 -12.91 -10.00
C ALA A 64 12.11 -12.30 -9.64
N LEU A 65 13.20 -13.08 -9.72
CA LEU A 65 14.55 -12.56 -9.49
C LEU A 65 14.97 -11.50 -10.52
N GLY A 66 14.41 -11.51 -11.73
CA GLY A 66 14.61 -10.46 -12.72
C GLY A 66 14.07 -9.08 -12.28
N ALA A 67 13.17 -9.07 -11.28
CA ALA A 67 12.67 -7.82 -10.71
C ALA A 67 13.80 -6.97 -10.07
N PHE A 68 14.92 -7.56 -9.66
CA PHE A 68 16.05 -6.83 -9.08
C PHE A 68 16.99 -6.19 -10.10
N THR A 69 16.92 -6.57 -11.37
CA THR A 69 17.92 -6.17 -12.39
C THR A 69 17.68 -4.77 -12.99
N HIS A 70 16.45 -4.25 -12.91
CA HIS A 70 16.03 -3.00 -13.58
C HIS A 70 15.79 -1.83 -12.60
N TRP A 71 16.54 -1.77 -11.48
CA TRP A 71 16.33 -0.78 -10.42
C TRP A 71 16.43 0.69 -10.87
N LYS A 72 17.17 0.96 -11.96
CA LYS A 72 17.30 2.32 -12.52
C LYS A 72 16.00 2.82 -13.17
N THR A 73 15.21 1.94 -13.77
CA THR A 73 14.06 2.30 -14.61
C THR A 73 12.71 1.81 -14.08
N SER A 74 12.69 0.80 -13.20
CA SER A 74 11.46 0.16 -12.70
C SER A 74 11.25 0.43 -11.22
N TRP A 75 10.09 0.98 -10.85
CA TRP A 75 9.71 1.15 -9.45
C TRP A 75 9.50 -0.17 -8.72
N LEU A 76 9.02 -1.22 -9.39
CA LEU A 76 8.95 -2.57 -8.85
C LEU A 76 10.34 -3.08 -8.43
N SER A 77 11.36 -2.82 -9.26
CA SER A 77 12.73 -3.19 -8.97
C SER A 77 13.30 -2.40 -7.79
N ARG A 78 13.01 -1.10 -7.73
CA ARG A 78 13.42 -0.25 -6.60
C ARG A 78 12.77 -0.70 -5.29
N GLU A 79 11.48 -1.04 -5.31
CA GLU A 79 10.79 -1.61 -4.17
C GLU A 79 11.47 -2.88 -3.67
N GLY A 80 11.75 -3.85 -4.56
CA GLY A 80 12.40 -5.11 -4.19
C GLY A 80 13.77 -4.88 -3.54
N VAL A 81 14.60 -4.02 -4.14
CA VAL A 81 15.93 -3.68 -3.61
C VAL A 81 15.80 -2.98 -2.25
N LEU A 82 14.94 -1.97 -2.13
CA LEU A 82 14.70 -1.26 -0.88
C LEU A 82 14.16 -2.19 0.21
N ALA A 83 13.22 -3.07 -0.12
CA ALA A 83 12.66 -4.04 0.83
C ALA A 83 13.76 -4.95 1.40
N VAL A 84 14.61 -5.51 0.55
CA VAL A 84 15.73 -6.37 1.01
C VAL A 84 16.68 -5.59 1.91
N ILE A 85 17.09 -4.38 1.51
CA ILE A 85 17.99 -3.55 2.32
C ILE A 85 17.35 -3.19 3.65
N THR A 86 16.07 -2.80 3.64
CA THR A 86 15.31 -2.47 4.85
C THR A 86 15.29 -3.64 5.82
N LEU A 87 14.93 -4.83 5.32
CA LEU A 87 14.87 -6.03 6.14
C LEU A 87 16.25 -6.39 6.71
N LEU A 88 17.33 -6.30 5.93
CA LEU A 88 18.68 -6.59 6.44
C LEU A 88 19.13 -5.59 7.51
N VAL A 89 18.90 -4.29 7.32
CA VAL A 89 19.23 -3.26 8.32
C VAL A 89 18.41 -3.45 9.59
N MET A 90 17.11 -3.72 9.45
CA MET A 90 16.23 -3.96 10.59
C MET A 90 16.53 -5.29 11.29
N ALA A 91 17.00 -6.32 10.57
CA ALA A 91 17.48 -7.56 11.19
C ALA A 91 18.73 -7.31 12.05
N ALA A 92 19.68 -6.52 11.57
CA ALA A 92 20.86 -6.15 12.36
C ALA A 92 20.47 -5.33 13.61
N TYR A 93 19.53 -4.39 13.47
CA TYR A 93 18.98 -3.64 14.61
C TYR A 93 18.28 -4.57 15.61
N GLY A 94 17.42 -5.47 15.10
CA GLY A 94 16.72 -6.46 15.92
C GLY A 94 17.66 -7.43 16.64
N ALA A 95 18.72 -7.88 15.96
CA ALA A 95 19.74 -8.73 16.58
C ALA A 95 20.42 -8.04 17.78
N GLY A 96 20.69 -6.74 17.69
CA GLY A 96 21.18 -5.97 18.81
C GLY A 96 20.25 -6.00 20.03
N LEU A 97 18.93 -5.82 19.81
CA LEU A 97 17.93 -5.85 20.88
C LEU A 97 17.70 -7.25 21.43
N VAL A 98 17.68 -8.28 20.57
CA VAL A 98 17.40 -9.67 20.96
C VAL A 98 18.55 -10.31 21.70
N PHE A 99 19.78 -10.20 21.19
CA PHE A 99 20.94 -10.94 21.69
C PHE A 99 21.86 -10.14 22.59
N LEU A 100 21.90 -8.81 22.40
CA LEU A 100 22.85 -7.95 23.12
C LEU A 100 22.17 -7.00 24.12
N GLY A 101 20.82 -6.91 24.13
CA GLY A 101 20.07 -5.95 24.92
C GLY A 101 20.49 -4.49 24.60
N THR A 102 21.06 -4.25 23.42
CA THR A 102 21.63 -2.96 23.05
C THR A 102 20.88 -2.34 21.89
N ARG A 103 20.45 -1.10 22.06
CA ARG A 103 19.79 -0.31 21.02
C ARG A 103 20.83 0.42 20.17
N PHE A 104 21.08 -0.06 18.96
CA PHE A 104 21.88 0.65 17.95
C PHE A 104 21.02 1.69 17.23
N ALA A 105 20.81 2.86 17.85
CA ALA A 105 19.84 3.86 17.41
C ALA A 105 20.01 4.29 15.94
N TYR A 106 21.25 4.39 15.45
CA TYR A 106 21.54 4.75 14.05
C TYR A 106 21.02 3.69 13.05
N LEU A 107 21.09 2.39 13.38
CA LEU A 107 20.51 1.32 12.57
C LEU A 107 18.98 1.41 12.59
N GLY A 108 18.39 1.69 13.77
CA GLY A 108 16.96 1.90 13.90
C GLY A 108 16.47 3.06 13.02
N TYR A 109 17.10 4.23 13.10
CA TYR A 109 16.72 5.38 12.28
C TYR A 109 16.94 5.15 10.79
N ALA A 110 18.04 4.50 10.41
CA ALA A 110 18.27 4.12 9.01
C ALA A 110 17.18 3.15 8.52
N GLY A 111 16.82 2.13 9.31
CA GLY A 111 15.77 1.19 8.99
C GLY A 111 14.38 1.83 8.91
N SER A 112 14.08 2.80 9.77
CA SER A 112 12.85 3.59 9.70
C SER A 112 12.76 4.37 8.40
N LEU A 113 13.80 5.09 8.02
CA LEU A 113 13.84 5.81 6.75
C LEU A 113 13.67 4.87 5.55
N LEU A 114 14.38 3.74 5.55
CA LEU A 114 14.29 2.72 4.50
C LEU A 114 12.88 2.11 4.43
N SER A 115 12.20 1.92 5.56
CA SER A 115 10.81 1.43 5.61
C SER A 115 9.87 2.41 4.89
N VAL A 116 9.98 3.71 5.16
CA VAL A 116 9.22 4.76 4.46
C VAL A 116 9.52 4.75 2.96
N LEU A 117 10.79 4.67 2.57
CA LEU A 117 11.21 4.63 1.17
C LEU A 117 10.69 3.37 0.45
N THR A 118 10.61 2.24 1.13
CA THR A 118 10.04 0.99 0.58
C THR A 118 8.56 1.17 0.28
N VAL A 119 7.76 1.66 1.24
CA VAL A 119 6.32 1.93 1.03
C VAL A 119 6.11 2.99 -0.05
N PHE A 120 6.94 4.02 -0.09
CA PHE A 120 6.91 5.01 -1.17
C PHE A 120 7.17 4.38 -2.53
N ALA A 121 8.20 3.52 -2.65
CA ALA A 121 8.50 2.82 -3.90
C ALA A 121 7.35 1.91 -4.34
N THR A 122 6.70 1.19 -3.41
CA THR A 122 5.48 0.41 -3.66
C THR A 122 4.38 1.30 -4.26
N SER A 123 4.12 2.45 -3.68
CA SER A 123 3.09 3.37 -4.15
C SER A 123 3.36 3.90 -5.57
N MET A 124 4.64 4.11 -5.89
CA MET A 124 5.06 4.61 -7.20
C MET A 124 4.86 3.60 -8.34
N ILE A 125 4.76 2.30 -8.03
CA ILE A 125 4.36 1.28 -9.01
C ILE A 125 3.00 1.64 -9.64
N TYR A 126 2.08 2.17 -8.83
CA TYR A 126 0.74 2.61 -9.25
C TYR A 126 0.74 4.05 -9.77
N ALA A 127 1.39 4.97 -9.06
CA ALA A 127 1.36 6.39 -9.38
C ALA A 127 2.05 6.74 -10.72
N GLN A 128 2.98 5.91 -11.21
CA GLN A 128 3.61 6.12 -12.52
C GLN A 128 2.73 5.76 -13.72
N LEU A 129 1.64 4.98 -13.53
CA LEU A 129 0.85 4.41 -14.61
C LEU A 129 0.00 5.47 -15.31
N LYS A 130 0.47 5.93 -16.47
CA LYS A 130 -0.26 6.89 -17.33
C LYS A 130 -1.58 6.32 -17.85
N THR A 131 -1.66 5.00 -18.03
CA THR A 131 -2.84 4.29 -18.52
C THR A 131 -3.97 4.21 -17.51
N VAL A 132 -3.71 4.53 -16.23
CA VAL A 132 -4.71 4.57 -15.18
C VAL A 132 -4.70 5.98 -14.54
N PRO A 133 -5.38 6.97 -15.16
CA PRO A 133 -5.34 8.36 -14.71
C PRO A 133 -5.70 8.56 -13.24
N ARG A 134 -6.62 7.70 -12.71
CA ARG A 134 -7.03 7.70 -11.31
C ARG A 134 -5.87 7.45 -10.32
N TRP A 135 -4.89 6.64 -10.71
CA TRP A 135 -3.75 6.30 -9.85
C TRP A 135 -2.58 7.27 -10.03
N ARG A 136 -2.53 7.93 -11.21
CA ARG A 136 -1.45 8.85 -11.56
C ARG A 136 -1.67 10.21 -10.90
N ASP A 137 -1.58 10.24 -9.58
CA ASP A 137 -1.75 11.44 -8.78
C ASP A 137 -0.87 11.38 -7.53
N PHE A 138 -0.43 12.55 -7.03
CA PHE A 138 0.41 12.63 -5.83
C PHE A 138 -0.32 12.13 -4.57
N SER A 139 -1.65 12.13 -4.56
CA SER A 139 -2.43 11.59 -3.44
C SER A 139 -2.26 10.08 -3.27
N THR A 140 -1.86 9.35 -4.33
CA THR A 140 -1.60 7.90 -4.25
C THR A 140 -0.44 7.57 -3.30
N PRO A 141 0.79 8.13 -3.44
CA PRO A 141 1.85 7.92 -2.48
C PRO A 141 1.50 8.37 -1.06
N LEU A 142 0.84 9.50 -0.91
CA LEU A 142 0.43 10.01 0.41
C LEU A 142 -0.54 9.04 1.09
N MET A 143 -1.51 8.48 0.36
CA MET A 143 -2.44 7.50 0.88
C MET A 143 -1.73 6.21 1.34
N PHE A 144 -0.79 5.68 0.55
CA PHE A 144 -0.02 4.50 0.94
C PHE A 144 0.77 4.74 2.23
N LEU A 145 1.49 5.86 2.32
CA LEU A 145 2.24 6.24 3.52
C LEU A 145 1.33 6.47 4.73
N GLY A 146 0.18 7.11 4.52
CA GLY A 146 -0.83 7.34 5.55
C GLY A 146 -1.34 6.03 6.15
N TYR A 147 -1.74 5.07 5.30
CA TYR A 147 -2.21 3.76 5.76
C TYR A 147 -1.10 2.91 6.39
N ALA A 148 0.12 2.93 5.85
CA ALA A 148 1.25 2.23 6.45
C ALA A 148 1.59 2.79 7.83
N GLY A 149 1.60 4.11 7.97
CA GLY A 149 1.79 4.77 9.26
C GLY A 149 0.67 4.46 10.25
N ALA A 150 -0.60 4.55 9.83
CA ALA A 150 -1.75 4.23 10.68
C ALA A 150 -1.73 2.76 11.13
N GLY A 151 -1.54 1.81 10.20
CA GLY A 151 -1.46 0.39 10.54
C GLY A 151 -0.26 0.05 11.41
N GLY A 152 0.91 0.63 11.12
CA GLY A 152 2.11 0.46 11.92
C GLY A 152 1.97 0.98 13.35
N SER A 153 1.39 2.19 13.53
CA SER A 153 1.16 2.77 14.86
C SER A 153 0.14 1.97 15.66
N LEU A 154 -0.93 1.50 15.02
CA LEU A 154 -1.91 0.60 15.63
C LEU A 154 -1.26 -0.68 16.15
N MET A 155 -0.54 -1.38 15.30
CA MET A 155 0.09 -2.66 15.63
C MET A 155 1.20 -2.52 16.67
N THR A 156 1.84 -1.36 16.77
CA THR A 156 2.88 -1.08 17.79
C THR A 156 2.31 -0.44 19.06
N GLY A 157 0.98 -0.30 19.17
CA GLY A 157 0.32 0.23 20.37
C GLY A 157 0.52 1.74 20.59
N GLN A 158 0.88 2.48 19.56
CA GLN A 158 1.09 3.94 19.63
C GLN A 158 -0.23 4.69 19.41
N VAL A 159 -1.09 4.70 20.46
CA VAL A 159 -2.49 5.15 20.36
C VAL A 159 -2.65 6.56 19.84
N ASP A 160 -1.91 7.53 20.38
CA ASP A 160 -2.03 8.93 19.97
C ASP A 160 -1.64 9.12 18.48
N TYR A 161 -0.57 8.45 18.08
CA TYR A 161 -0.15 8.44 16.65
C TYR A 161 -1.16 7.70 15.79
N ALA A 162 -1.73 6.60 16.27
CA ALA A 162 -2.73 5.83 15.53
C ALA A 162 -4.00 6.66 15.29
N LEU A 163 -4.50 7.37 16.30
CA LEU A 163 -5.66 8.26 16.15
C LEU A 163 -5.40 9.35 15.10
N ALA A 164 -4.25 10.03 15.21
CA ALA A 164 -3.88 11.10 14.28
C ALA A 164 -3.67 10.58 12.85
N LEU A 165 -2.97 9.44 12.69
CA LEU A 165 -2.66 8.87 11.38
C LEU A 165 -3.86 8.20 10.72
N LEU A 166 -4.79 7.60 11.49
CA LEU A 166 -6.06 7.11 10.96
C LEU A 166 -6.92 8.26 10.44
N ALA A 167 -7.03 9.36 11.20
CA ALA A 167 -7.75 10.54 10.75
C ALA A 167 -7.11 11.12 9.46
N LEU A 168 -5.78 11.22 9.43
CA LEU A 168 -5.04 11.67 8.25
C LEU A 168 -5.25 10.72 7.06
N ALA A 169 -5.17 9.40 7.27
CA ALA A 169 -5.40 8.41 6.21
C ALA A 169 -6.83 8.52 5.64
N GLY A 170 -7.83 8.76 6.49
CA GLY A 170 -9.20 9.02 6.05
C GLY A 170 -9.31 10.28 5.18
N LEU A 171 -8.67 11.38 5.58
CA LEU A 171 -8.63 12.60 4.78
C LEU A 171 -7.92 12.39 3.43
N LEU A 172 -6.78 11.71 3.44
CA LEU A 172 -6.03 11.36 2.21
C LEU A 172 -6.85 10.44 1.30
N GLN A 173 -7.62 9.51 1.85
CA GLN A 173 -8.54 8.66 1.10
C GLN A 173 -9.62 9.48 0.42
N LEU A 174 -10.25 10.41 1.13
CA LEU A 174 -11.25 11.32 0.56
C LEU A 174 -10.65 12.19 -0.54
N LEU A 175 -9.48 12.78 -0.31
CA LEU A 175 -8.75 13.55 -1.31
C LEU A 175 -8.46 12.71 -2.56
N ASN A 176 -7.98 11.47 -2.40
CA ASN A 176 -7.70 10.57 -3.50
C ASN A 176 -8.97 10.26 -4.32
N TRP A 177 -10.12 10.06 -3.68
CA TRP A 177 -11.38 9.86 -4.39
C TRP A 177 -11.84 11.10 -5.13
N MET A 178 -11.82 12.27 -4.50
CA MET A 178 -12.22 13.54 -5.14
C MET A 178 -11.39 13.83 -6.39
N ARG A 179 -10.07 13.64 -6.30
CA ARG A 179 -9.17 13.84 -7.44
C ARG A 179 -9.35 12.76 -8.49
N GLY A 180 -9.44 11.51 -8.07
CA GLY A 180 -9.55 10.34 -8.94
C GLY A 180 -10.85 10.28 -9.74
N ASP A 181 -11.96 10.77 -9.20
CA ASP A 181 -13.26 10.78 -9.90
C ASP A 181 -13.23 11.70 -11.14
N GLY A 182 -12.49 12.80 -11.10
CA GLY A 182 -12.31 13.69 -12.23
C GLY A 182 -11.11 13.37 -13.13
N ALA A 183 -10.28 12.39 -12.77
CA ALA A 183 -8.98 12.16 -13.44
C ALA A 183 -9.11 11.72 -14.90
N LEU A 184 -10.12 10.92 -15.24
CA LEU A 184 -10.33 10.47 -16.62
C LEU A 184 -10.71 11.64 -17.55
N GLY A 185 -11.63 12.49 -17.13
CA GLY A 185 -12.03 13.67 -17.91
C GLY A 185 -10.86 14.67 -18.11
N LYS A 186 -9.93 14.73 -17.13
CA LYS A 186 -8.75 15.60 -17.21
C LYS A 186 -7.58 14.97 -17.97
N SER A 187 -7.67 13.70 -18.36
CA SER A 187 -6.57 12.98 -19.03
C SER A 187 -6.31 13.44 -20.47
N GLY A 188 -7.29 14.14 -21.08
CA GLY A 188 -7.24 14.52 -22.50
C GLY A 188 -7.36 13.35 -23.45
N SER A 189 -7.72 12.14 -22.96
CA SER A 189 -7.87 10.93 -23.76
C SER A 189 -9.34 10.67 -24.05
N ASP A 190 -9.72 10.69 -25.30
CA ASP A 190 -11.03 10.31 -25.84
C ASP A 190 -10.88 9.35 -27.03
N ILE A 191 -11.99 8.96 -27.63
CA ILE A 191 -11.96 8.06 -28.80
C ILE A 191 -11.24 8.72 -29.98
N GLY A 192 -11.41 10.03 -30.17
CA GLY A 192 -10.77 10.79 -31.27
C GLY A 192 -9.26 10.79 -31.13
N THR A 193 -8.73 11.09 -29.95
CA THR A 193 -7.28 11.09 -29.65
C THR A 193 -6.71 9.67 -29.68
N ALA A 194 -7.43 8.67 -29.18
CA ALA A 194 -6.99 7.27 -29.13
C ALA A 194 -6.91 6.63 -30.52
N THR A 195 -7.78 7.05 -31.45
CA THR A 195 -7.80 6.52 -32.85
C THR A 195 -7.01 7.38 -33.82
N GLY A 196 -6.51 8.56 -33.40
CA GLY A 196 -5.84 9.51 -34.27
C GLY A 196 -6.78 10.26 -35.23
N LEU A 197 -8.12 10.12 -35.09
CA LEU A 197 -9.09 10.81 -35.92
C LEU A 197 -9.28 12.28 -35.57
N GLY A 198 -8.69 12.72 -34.46
CA GLY A 198 -8.67 14.11 -34.04
C GLY A 198 -10.04 14.65 -33.62
N THR A 199 -10.20 15.97 -33.72
CA THR A 199 -11.41 16.71 -33.33
C THR A 199 -12.32 17.06 -34.51
N ALA A 200 -12.06 16.55 -35.71
CA ALA A 200 -12.71 16.98 -36.98
C ALA A 200 -14.21 16.63 -37.04
N ALA A 201 -14.68 15.69 -36.23
CA ALA A 201 -16.09 15.33 -36.07
C ALA A 201 -16.31 14.59 -34.75
N GLN A 202 -17.57 14.39 -34.33
CA GLN A 202 -17.89 13.52 -33.20
C GLN A 202 -17.52 12.06 -33.54
N VAL A 203 -16.37 11.62 -33.01
CA VAL A 203 -15.93 10.24 -33.18
C VAL A 203 -16.72 9.35 -32.24
N ARG A 204 -17.40 8.32 -32.79
CA ARG A 204 -18.13 7.31 -32.04
C ARG A 204 -17.78 5.92 -32.52
N ALA A 205 -17.86 4.94 -31.64
CA ALA A 205 -17.75 3.56 -32.06
C ALA A 205 -19.00 3.19 -32.90
N PHE A 206 -18.80 2.63 -34.10
CA PHE A 206 -19.88 2.14 -34.97
C PHE A 206 -20.57 0.95 -34.31
N GLU A 207 -19.78 0.03 -33.75
CA GLU A 207 -20.23 -1.09 -32.95
C GLU A 207 -19.50 -1.16 -31.61
N PRO A 208 -20.08 -1.81 -30.58
CA PRO A 208 -19.36 -2.09 -29.34
C PRO A 208 -18.07 -2.86 -29.63
N PRO A 209 -16.95 -2.57 -28.96
CA PRO A 209 -15.68 -3.25 -29.20
C PRO A 209 -15.71 -4.76 -28.90
N HIS A 210 -16.77 -5.22 -28.25
CA HIS A 210 -16.97 -6.61 -27.86
C HIS A 210 -18.44 -7.02 -28.02
N THR A 211 -18.69 -8.06 -28.80
CA THR A 211 -20.02 -8.66 -28.98
C THR A 211 -20.30 -9.80 -28.00
N GLY A 212 -19.27 -10.29 -27.29
CA GLY A 212 -19.36 -11.33 -26.27
C GLY A 212 -18.45 -11.03 -25.07
N THR A 213 -18.51 -11.89 -24.06
CA THR A 213 -17.64 -11.78 -22.88
C THR A 213 -16.21 -12.19 -23.22
N ASN A 214 -15.24 -11.35 -22.85
CA ASN A 214 -13.83 -11.64 -22.96
C ASN A 214 -13.11 -11.24 -21.66
N TYR A 215 -11.79 -11.48 -21.60
CA TYR A 215 -11.00 -11.18 -20.40
C TYR A 215 -10.99 -9.68 -20.06
N LEU A 216 -11.06 -8.77 -21.05
CA LEU A 216 -11.11 -7.33 -20.79
C LEU A 216 -12.41 -6.94 -20.07
N LEU A 217 -13.55 -7.47 -20.49
CA LEU A 217 -14.82 -7.23 -19.83
C LEU A 217 -14.85 -7.86 -18.44
N LYS A 218 -14.28 -9.06 -18.29
CA LYS A 218 -14.24 -9.79 -17.01
C LYS A 218 -13.29 -9.17 -16.00
N GLU A 219 -12.08 -8.79 -16.43
CA GLU A 219 -11.01 -8.33 -15.54
C GLU A 219 -10.92 -6.81 -15.43
N MET A 220 -11.15 -6.07 -16.54
CA MET A 220 -10.94 -4.62 -16.57
C MET A 220 -12.19 -3.81 -16.21
N VAL A 221 -13.39 -4.28 -16.54
CA VAL A 221 -14.61 -3.50 -16.33
C VAL A 221 -15.15 -3.63 -14.91
N TYR A 222 -14.88 -4.68 -14.20
CA TYR A 222 -15.34 -4.96 -12.82
C TYR A 222 -16.72 -4.35 -12.46
N ILE A 223 -17.77 -4.94 -13.01
CA ILE A 223 -19.16 -4.44 -12.93
C ILE A 223 -19.62 -4.27 -11.47
N VAL A 224 -19.32 -5.22 -10.58
CA VAL A 224 -19.74 -5.18 -9.17
C VAL A 224 -19.18 -3.97 -8.45
N GLY A 225 -17.90 -3.68 -8.63
CA GLY A 225 -17.25 -2.51 -8.02
C GLY A 225 -17.83 -1.19 -8.52
N ARG A 226 -18.20 -1.10 -9.80
CA ARG A 226 -18.85 0.10 -10.36
C ARG A 226 -20.27 0.27 -9.83
N LYS A 227 -21.07 -0.80 -9.79
CA LYS A 227 -22.46 -0.79 -9.30
C LYS A 227 -22.54 -0.38 -7.82
N HIS A 228 -21.57 -0.81 -7.00
CA HIS A 228 -21.59 -0.61 -5.56
C HIS A 228 -20.53 0.39 -5.06
N ALA A 229 -19.93 1.20 -5.95
CA ALA A 229 -18.82 2.11 -5.60
C ALA A 229 -19.11 2.98 -4.39
N GLY A 230 -20.27 3.61 -4.30
CA GLY A 230 -20.66 4.46 -3.16
C GLY A 230 -20.74 3.68 -1.84
N ARG A 231 -21.38 2.50 -1.86
CA ARG A 231 -21.48 1.65 -0.65
C ARG A 231 -20.11 1.13 -0.21
N LEU A 232 -19.25 0.74 -1.14
CA LEU A 232 -17.91 0.27 -0.84
C LEU A 232 -17.04 1.38 -0.25
N ARG A 233 -17.20 2.63 -0.71
CA ARG A 233 -16.52 3.80 -0.12
C ARG A 233 -16.94 4.03 1.33
N ILE A 234 -18.24 4.01 1.60
CA ILE A 234 -18.75 4.14 2.97
C ILE A 234 -18.23 3.02 3.85
N LEU A 235 -18.32 1.76 3.40
CA LEU A 235 -17.81 0.62 4.16
C LEU A 235 -16.30 0.72 4.42
N SER A 236 -15.51 1.15 3.43
CA SER A 236 -14.06 1.29 3.62
C SER A 236 -13.71 2.37 4.65
N LEU A 237 -14.43 3.48 4.70
CA LEU A 237 -14.23 4.51 5.74
C LEU A 237 -14.70 4.03 7.11
N LEU A 238 -15.86 3.39 7.19
CA LEU A 238 -16.39 2.91 8.45
C LEU A 238 -15.50 1.81 9.05
N MET A 239 -15.12 0.82 8.25
CA MET A 239 -14.34 -0.32 8.74
C MET A 239 -12.85 -0.02 8.85
N GLY A 240 -12.29 0.75 7.91
CA GLY A 240 -10.86 1.01 7.88
C GLY A 240 -10.41 2.21 8.73
N ILE A 241 -11.31 3.12 9.06
CA ILE A 241 -10.99 4.34 9.81
C ILE A 241 -11.90 4.49 11.04
N GLY A 242 -13.22 4.49 10.83
CA GLY A 242 -14.18 4.77 11.89
C GLY A 242 -14.14 3.72 13.01
N LEU A 243 -14.20 2.45 12.66
CA LEU A 243 -14.18 1.37 13.64
C LEU A 243 -12.88 1.33 14.45
N PRO A 244 -11.67 1.38 13.86
CA PRO A 244 -10.43 1.45 14.64
C PRO A 244 -10.38 2.66 15.57
N ILE A 245 -10.80 3.84 15.14
CA ILE A 245 -10.84 5.04 16.01
C ILE A 245 -11.80 4.83 17.17
N LEU A 246 -13.01 4.31 16.92
CA LEU A 246 -13.98 4.04 17.98
C LEU A 246 -13.46 3.03 19.00
N LEU A 247 -12.79 1.97 18.52
CA LEU A 247 -12.20 0.97 19.38
C LEU A 247 -11.02 1.52 20.21
N LEU A 248 -10.19 2.41 19.64
CA LEU A 248 -9.09 3.07 20.37
C LEU A 248 -9.60 4.00 21.46
N LEU A 249 -10.73 4.65 21.26
CA LEU A 249 -11.34 5.54 22.27
C LEU A 249 -12.07 4.76 23.37
N ALA A 250 -12.31 3.46 23.20
CA ALA A 250 -12.92 2.61 24.21
C ALA A 250 -11.90 2.25 25.31
N PRO A 251 -12.32 2.07 26.59
CA PRO A 251 -11.41 1.81 27.72
C PRO A 251 -10.50 0.58 27.58
N PHE A 252 -10.86 -0.38 26.72
CA PHE A 252 -10.09 -1.61 26.43
C PHE A 252 -9.69 -1.71 24.95
N GLY A 253 -9.66 -0.59 24.25
CA GLY A 253 -9.69 -0.55 22.79
C GLY A 253 -8.39 -0.93 22.08
N HIS A 254 -7.22 -0.90 22.71
CA HIS A 254 -5.94 -1.01 22.02
C HIS A 254 -5.76 -2.34 21.26
N LEU A 255 -6.09 -3.46 21.92
CA LEU A 255 -6.00 -4.79 21.30
C LEU A 255 -7.08 -5.00 20.23
N LEU A 256 -8.30 -4.56 20.51
CA LEU A 256 -9.43 -4.71 19.58
C LEU A 256 -9.26 -3.84 18.32
N ALA A 257 -8.72 -2.62 18.48
CA ALA A 257 -8.47 -1.74 17.35
C ALA A 257 -7.37 -2.25 16.41
N ALA A 258 -6.39 -2.98 16.93
CA ALA A 258 -5.35 -3.59 16.10
C ALA A 258 -5.88 -4.81 15.29
N LEU A 259 -6.99 -5.41 15.73
CA LEU A 259 -7.63 -6.54 15.06
C LEU A 259 -8.71 -6.12 14.05
N ALA A 260 -9.20 -4.90 14.10
CA ALA A 260 -10.20 -4.34 13.17
C ALA A 260 -9.57 -3.78 11.91
#